data_bcb2c5086e958c6c9972bd035b98f218
#
_entry.id   bcb2c5086e958c6c9972bd035b98f218
#
_cell.length_a   1.000
_cell.length_b   1.000
_cell.length_c   1.000
_cell.angle_alpha   90.00
_cell.angle_beta   90.00
_cell.angle_gamma   90.00
#
_symmetry.space_group_name_H-M   'P 1'
#
loop_
_entity.id
_entity.type
_entity.pdbx_description
1 polymer ?
#
loop_
_entity_poly.entity_id
_entity_poly.type
_entity_poly.pdbx_seq_one_letter_code
_entity_poly.pdbx_strand_id
1 'polypeptide(L)'
;MAQGTDLTTIEKDLRKYAHSLKDAGIDVKRLLVYGSFAKGAPQEHSDIDVCVVSPELGEDITAEMVRLNTLAHRIDPRIEVVPYSPADLAVEEDPLAHEITKYGKEVEI
;
A
#
# COMPACT_ATOMS: atom_id res chain seq x y z
N MET A 1 -18.77 5.48 -17.57
CA MET A 1 -17.98 6.18 -16.56
C MET A 1 -17.11 5.24 -15.77
N ALA A 2 -15.87 5.57 -15.67
CA ALA A 2 -14.89 4.71 -14.99
C ALA A 2 -14.88 4.94 -13.48
N GLN A 3 -15.98 4.67 -12.84
CA GLN A 3 -16.12 4.88 -11.40
C GLN A 3 -15.24 3.91 -10.65
N GLY A 4 -14.58 4.37 -9.62
CA GLY A 4 -13.76 3.54 -8.76
C GLY A 4 -12.40 3.15 -9.31
N THR A 5 -12.01 3.69 -10.47
CA THR A 5 -10.70 3.41 -11.05
C THR A 5 -9.74 4.59 -10.97
N ASP A 6 -10.20 5.75 -10.50
CA ASP A 6 -9.31 6.89 -10.36
C ASP A 6 -8.67 6.92 -8.97
N LEU A 7 -7.57 7.64 -8.87
CA LEU A 7 -6.79 7.71 -7.64
C LEU A 7 -7.56 8.34 -6.48
N THR A 8 -8.45 9.29 -6.78
CA THR A 8 -9.24 9.97 -5.74
C THR A 8 -10.14 8.99 -4.98
N THR A 9 -10.83 8.12 -5.71
CA THR A 9 -11.68 7.09 -5.11
C THR A 9 -10.86 6.11 -4.30
N ILE A 10 -9.71 5.71 -4.84
CA ILE A 10 -8.80 4.78 -4.18
C ILE A 10 -8.24 5.38 -2.91
N GLU A 11 -7.89 6.67 -2.92
CA GLU A 11 -7.36 7.34 -1.73
C GLU A 11 -8.35 7.31 -0.57
N LYS A 12 -9.65 7.46 -0.86
CA LYS A 12 -10.68 7.39 0.17
C LYS A 12 -10.70 6.02 0.84
N ASP A 13 -10.62 4.95 0.06
CA ASP A 13 -10.57 3.60 0.59
C ASP A 13 -9.27 3.35 1.35
N LEU A 14 -8.17 3.89 0.86
CA LEU A 14 -6.87 3.73 1.52
C LEU A 14 -6.80 4.47 2.86
N ARG A 15 -7.51 5.60 3.00
CA ARG A 15 -7.62 6.25 4.30
C ARG A 15 -8.40 5.39 5.30
N LYS A 16 -9.47 4.73 4.84
CA LYS A 16 -10.18 3.76 5.68
C LYS A 16 -9.28 2.62 6.08
N TYR A 17 -8.47 2.14 5.15
CA TYR A 17 -7.50 1.09 5.41
C TYR A 17 -6.49 1.52 6.48
N ALA A 18 -5.95 2.72 6.37
CA ALA A 18 -5.01 3.26 7.36
C ALA A 18 -5.63 3.29 8.76
N HIS A 19 -6.90 3.68 8.86
CA HIS A 19 -7.62 3.65 10.13
C HIS A 19 -7.71 2.22 10.68
N SER A 20 -8.04 1.25 9.82
CA SER A 20 -8.09 -0.15 10.23
C SER A 20 -6.75 -0.64 10.78
N LEU A 21 -5.66 -0.23 10.16
CA LEU A 21 -4.32 -0.61 10.60
C LEU A 21 -4.00 -0.02 11.98
N LYS A 22 -4.34 1.24 12.20
CA LYS A 22 -4.15 1.88 13.50
C LYS A 22 -4.97 1.19 14.58
N ASP A 23 -6.23 0.85 14.28
CA ASP A 23 -7.09 0.14 15.20
C ASP A 23 -6.53 -1.25 15.53
N ALA A 24 -5.82 -1.86 14.61
CA ALA A 24 -5.17 -3.14 14.81
C ALA A 24 -3.81 -3.03 15.53
N GLY A 25 -3.41 -1.82 15.90
CA GLY A 25 -2.18 -1.58 16.65
C GLY A 25 -0.93 -1.43 15.79
N ILE A 26 -1.08 -1.17 14.51
CA ILE A 26 0.05 -0.97 13.61
C ILE A 26 0.35 0.51 13.46
N ASP A 27 1.60 0.89 13.73
CA ASP A 27 2.05 2.29 13.65
C ASP A 27 2.43 2.65 12.23
N VAL A 28 1.42 2.98 11.42
CA VAL A 28 1.63 3.32 10.00
C VAL A 28 2.21 4.71 9.89
N LYS A 29 3.40 4.83 9.31
CA LYS A 29 4.06 6.11 9.08
C LYS A 29 3.74 6.65 7.69
N ARG A 30 3.69 5.79 6.68
CA ARG A 30 3.41 6.18 5.31
C ARG A 30 2.59 5.12 4.62
N LEU A 31 1.77 5.55 3.68
CA LEU A 31 1.00 4.65 2.81
C LEU A 31 1.21 5.14 1.38
N LEU A 32 1.73 4.27 0.52
CA LEU A 32 2.06 4.64 -0.86
C LEU A 32 1.35 3.72 -1.85
N VAL A 33 0.80 4.31 -2.90
CA VAL A 33 0.28 3.56 -4.05
C VAL A 33 1.37 3.50 -5.10
N TYR A 34 1.64 2.32 -5.63
CA TYR A 34 2.62 2.16 -6.69
C TYR A 34 2.04 1.29 -7.81
N GLY A 35 2.86 0.94 -8.79
CA GLY A 35 2.39 0.14 -9.90
C GLY A 35 1.52 0.93 -10.88
N SER A 36 0.58 0.26 -11.54
CA SER A 36 -0.18 0.88 -12.62
C SER A 36 -0.99 2.09 -12.20
N PHE A 37 -1.57 2.08 -11.00
CA PHE A 37 -2.35 3.24 -10.53
C PHE A 37 -1.48 4.48 -10.32
N ALA A 38 -0.28 4.29 -9.78
CA ALA A 38 0.64 5.40 -9.58
C ALA A 38 1.17 5.96 -10.89
N LYS A 39 1.31 5.10 -11.90
CA LYS A 39 1.80 5.49 -13.23
C LYS A 39 0.71 6.07 -14.13
N GLY A 40 -0.52 6.15 -13.63
CA GLY A 40 -1.61 6.72 -14.40
C GLY A 40 -2.16 5.83 -15.51
N ALA A 41 -1.90 4.53 -15.44
CA ALA A 41 -2.32 3.58 -16.46
C ALA A 41 -3.11 2.40 -15.89
N PRO A 42 -4.09 2.64 -14.98
CA PRO A 42 -4.86 1.54 -14.42
C PRO A 42 -5.84 0.97 -15.45
N GLN A 43 -6.08 -0.33 -15.33
CA GLN A 43 -7.11 -1.01 -16.10
C GLN A 43 -8.25 -1.40 -15.15
N GLU A 44 -9.39 -1.74 -15.72
CA GLU A 44 -10.60 -2.04 -14.95
C GLU A 44 -10.40 -3.09 -13.87
N HIS A 45 -9.58 -4.10 -14.15
CA HIS A 45 -9.33 -5.20 -13.22
C HIS A 45 -7.92 -5.18 -12.62
N SER A 46 -7.24 -4.04 -12.70
CA SER A 46 -5.91 -3.92 -12.13
C SER A 46 -5.95 -4.02 -10.62
N ASP A 47 -4.95 -4.71 -10.05
CA ASP A 47 -4.72 -4.70 -8.62
C ASP A 47 -4.29 -3.31 -8.19
N ILE A 48 -4.60 -2.98 -6.94
CA ILE A 48 -4.15 -1.73 -6.33
C ILE A 48 -2.94 -2.06 -5.48
N ASP A 49 -1.75 -1.73 -5.98
CA ASP A 49 -0.51 -2.03 -5.29
C ASP A 49 -0.22 -0.97 -4.24
N VAL A 50 -0.12 -1.41 -2.98
CA VAL A 50 0.04 -0.51 -1.84
C VAL A 50 1.23 -0.94 -0.99
N CYS A 51 2.03 0.03 -0.59
CA CYS A 51 3.12 -0.18 0.36
C CYS A 51 2.76 0.47 1.69
N VAL A 52 2.80 -0.32 2.76
CA VAL A 52 2.64 0.17 4.13
C VAL A 52 4.02 0.29 4.75
N VAL A 53 4.36 1.50 5.18
CA VAL A 53 5.65 1.76 5.82
C VAL A 53 5.46 1.94 7.32
N SER A 54 6.12 1.11 8.09
CA SER A 54 6.09 1.17 9.56
C SER A 54 7.41 0.65 10.12
N PRO A 55 7.95 1.27 11.18
CA PRO A 55 9.16 0.76 11.81
C PRO A 55 8.97 -0.61 12.46
N GLU A 56 7.73 -1.03 12.67
CA GLU A 56 7.41 -2.34 13.24
C GLU A 56 7.45 -3.47 12.20
N LEU A 57 7.51 -3.14 10.91
CA LEU A 57 7.47 -4.13 9.83
C LEU A 57 8.86 -4.50 9.35
N GLY A 58 8.94 -5.63 8.63
CA GLY A 58 10.18 -6.09 8.01
C GLY A 58 10.84 -7.26 8.73
N GLU A 59 10.26 -7.75 9.84
CA GLU A 59 10.83 -8.87 10.58
C GLU A 59 10.27 -10.21 10.10
N ASP A 60 8.95 -10.35 10.15
CA ASP A 60 8.27 -11.56 9.66
C ASP A 60 7.38 -11.17 8.50
N ILE A 61 7.98 -11.05 7.33
CA ILE A 61 7.32 -10.53 6.14
C ILE A 61 6.10 -11.37 5.76
N THR A 62 6.19 -12.69 5.86
CA THR A 62 5.09 -13.57 5.49
C THR A 62 3.87 -13.34 6.38
N ALA A 63 4.06 -13.34 7.70
CA ALA A 63 2.97 -13.09 8.63
C ALA A 63 2.40 -11.68 8.49
N GLU A 64 3.28 -10.71 8.26
CA GLU A 64 2.88 -9.32 8.04
C GLU A 64 2.04 -9.17 6.79
N MET A 65 2.44 -9.80 5.69
CA MET A 65 1.67 -9.76 4.45
C MET A 65 0.28 -10.35 4.62
N VAL A 66 0.18 -11.49 5.29
CA VAL A 66 -1.11 -12.12 5.54
C VAL A 66 -2.02 -11.17 6.33
N ARG A 67 -1.50 -10.60 7.41
CA ARG A 67 -2.28 -9.71 8.26
C ARG A 67 -2.71 -8.43 7.54
N LEU A 68 -1.76 -7.79 6.84
CA LEU A 68 -2.03 -6.55 6.14
C LEU A 68 -3.03 -6.75 4.99
N ASN A 69 -2.88 -7.84 4.24
CA ASN A 69 -3.76 -8.13 3.13
C ASN A 69 -5.16 -8.57 3.60
N THR A 70 -5.25 -9.29 4.70
CA THR A 70 -6.54 -9.65 5.27
C THR A 70 -7.36 -8.42 5.62
N LEU A 71 -6.73 -7.43 6.24
CA LEU A 71 -7.41 -6.18 6.59
C LEU A 71 -7.76 -5.37 5.35
N ALA A 72 -6.87 -5.35 4.36
CA ALA A 72 -7.10 -4.60 3.12
C ALA A 72 -8.27 -5.18 2.32
N HIS A 73 -8.36 -6.50 2.23
CA HIS A 73 -9.39 -7.16 1.44
C HIS A 73 -10.80 -6.98 2.00
N ARG A 74 -10.92 -6.61 3.26
CA ARG A 74 -12.22 -6.25 3.84
C ARG A 74 -12.74 -4.93 3.30
N ILE A 75 -11.85 -4.09 2.78
CA ILE A 75 -12.19 -2.79 2.22
C ILE A 75 -12.34 -2.91 0.71
N ASP A 76 -11.35 -3.49 0.04
CA ASP A 76 -11.38 -3.72 -1.42
C ASP A 76 -10.48 -4.91 -1.74
N PRO A 77 -11.03 -6.01 -2.30
CA PRO A 77 -10.23 -7.20 -2.58
C PRO A 77 -9.15 -7.00 -3.64
N ARG A 78 -9.15 -5.88 -4.35
CA ARG A 78 -8.11 -5.57 -5.33
C ARG A 78 -6.82 -5.05 -4.68
N ILE A 79 -6.87 -4.66 -3.41
CA ILE A 79 -5.70 -4.11 -2.72
C ILE A 79 -4.70 -5.22 -2.43
N GLU A 80 -3.48 -5.05 -2.91
CA GLU A 80 -2.34 -5.93 -2.64
C GLU A 80 -1.30 -5.14 -1.87
N VAL A 81 -0.97 -5.60 -0.67
CA VAL A 81 -0.13 -4.83 0.24
C VAL A 81 1.21 -5.50 0.45
N VAL A 82 2.27 -4.69 0.45
CA VAL A 82 3.61 -5.13 0.85
C VAL A 82 4.07 -4.32 2.07
N PRO A 83 4.73 -4.97 3.03
CA PRO A 83 5.25 -4.31 4.22
C PRO A 83 6.68 -3.83 4.00
N TYR A 84 6.99 -2.63 4.48
CA TYR A 84 8.35 -2.12 4.49
C TYR A 84 8.59 -1.32 5.77
N SER A 85 9.78 -1.50 6.35
CA SER A 85 10.25 -0.53 7.34
C SER A 85 10.88 0.64 6.57
N PRO A 86 11.06 1.81 7.21
CA PRO A 86 11.75 2.92 6.54
C PRO A 86 13.16 2.53 6.07
N ALA A 87 13.88 1.72 6.86
CA ALA A 87 15.22 1.28 6.50
C ALA A 87 15.20 0.35 5.29
N ASP A 88 14.25 -0.58 5.24
CA ASP A 88 14.13 -1.51 4.12
C ASP A 88 13.77 -0.79 2.82
N LEU A 89 12.94 0.23 2.91
CA LEU A 89 12.54 1.01 1.74
C LEU A 89 13.72 1.77 1.14
N ALA A 90 14.74 2.06 1.92
CA ALA A 90 15.93 2.78 1.49
C ALA A 90 17.02 1.87 0.90
N VAL A 91 16.79 0.55 0.85
CA VAL A 91 17.78 -0.40 0.31
C VAL A 91 17.86 -0.26 -1.20
N GLU A 92 19.03 0.15 -1.71
CA GLU A 92 19.24 0.40 -3.15
C GLU A 92 19.15 -0.85 -4.00
N GLU A 93 19.52 -2.00 -3.44
CA GLU A 93 19.55 -3.28 -4.16
C GLU A 93 18.16 -3.91 -4.28
N ASP A 94 17.14 -3.36 -3.62
CA ASP A 94 15.78 -3.88 -3.69
C ASP A 94 15.04 -3.21 -4.84
N PRO A 95 14.76 -3.92 -5.96
CA PRO A 95 14.10 -3.32 -7.11
C PRO A 95 12.69 -2.80 -6.80
N LEU A 96 11.95 -3.51 -5.93
CA LEU A 96 10.61 -3.08 -5.57
C LEU A 96 10.65 -1.82 -4.72
N ALA A 97 11.56 -1.75 -3.75
CA ALA A 97 11.73 -0.56 -2.94
C ALA A 97 12.08 0.64 -3.82
N HIS A 98 12.91 0.42 -4.83
CA HIS A 98 13.30 1.46 -5.77
C HIS A 98 12.11 1.96 -6.58
N GLU A 99 11.26 1.05 -7.07
CA GLU A 99 10.05 1.41 -7.81
C GLU A 99 9.09 2.20 -6.92
N ILE A 100 8.86 1.76 -5.69
CA ILE A 100 7.97 2.43 -4.75
C ILE A 100 8.46 3.84 -4.45
N THR A 101 9.76 3.99 -4.22
CA THR A 101 10.36 5.29 -3.91
C THR A 101 10.28 6.23 -5.09
N LYS A 102 10.50 5.72 -6.30
CA LYS A 102 10.57 6.55 -7.51
C LYS A 102 9.19 6.93 -8.04
N TYR A 103 8.26 5.98 -8.06
CA TYR A 103 6.96 6.16 -8.71
C TYR A 103 5.78 6.18 -7.74
N GLY A 104 5.99 5.77 -6.51
CA GLY A 104 4.91 5.70 -5.54
C GLY A 104 4.32 7.05 -5.25
N LYS A 105 3.00 7.07 -5.05
CA LYS A 105 2.28 8.27 -4.66
C LYS A 105 1.81 8.10 -3.23
N GLU A 106 2.20 9.04 -2.39
CA GLU A 106 1.85 8.98 -0.98
C GLU A 106 0.40 9.39 -0.76
N VAL A 107 -0.30 8.61 0.06
CA VAL A 107 -1.67 8.92 0.45
C VAL A 107 -1.62 9.62 1.80
N GLU A 108 -2.31 10.74 1.91
CA GLU A 108 -2.45 11.47 3.16
C GLU A 108 -3.31 10.67 4.12
N ILE A 109 -2.77 10.42 5.32
CA ILE A 109 -3.47 9.61 6.33
C ILE A 109 -3.59 10.33 7.67
#